data_a6d7d7688efaed8dc48e2783e9985ca6
#
_entry.id   a6d7d7688efaed8dc48e2783e9985ca6
#
_cell.length_a   1.000
_cell.length_b   1.000
_cell.length_c   1.000
_cell.angle_alpha   90.00
_cell.angle_beta   90.00
_cell.angle_gamma   90.00
#
_symmetry.space_group_name_H-M   'P 1'
#
loop_
_entity.id
_entity.type
_entity.pdbx_description
1 polymer ?
#
loop_
_entity_poly.entity_id
_entity_poly.type
_entity_poly.pdbx_seq_one_letter_code
_entity_poly.pdbx_strand_id
1 'polypeptide(L)'
;MIALDTNILVRAIVQESEPDAATQQQRAAAQRLLSSGQAVFLTVTVIQELEWVLRGVYRLHRDQVLEILEDLLAIEQIVVDRAAAIMDALEGYRQGLDFSDALHLAQARHCDRMASFDSKAYQLAKALSLEPTVAVPRA
;
A
#
# COMPACT_ATOMS: atom_id res chain seq x y z
N MET A 1 -2.01 14.49 -16.00
CA MET A 1 -1.91 13.47 -14.94
C MET A 1 -3.14 13.53 -14.06
N ILE A 2 -3.68 12.38 -13.75
CA ILE A 2 -4.92 12.25 -12.95
C ILE A 2 -4.61 11.53 -11.64
N ALA A 3 -5.03 12.07 -10.51
CA ALA A 3 -4.95 11.37 -9.24
C ALA A 3 -6.16 10.45 -9.09
N LEU A 4 -5.95 9.26 -8.57
CA LEU A 4 -7.02 8.30 -8.34
C LEU A 4 -7.33 8.16 -6.85
N ASP A 5 -8.61 8.05 -6.56
CA ASP A 5 -9.07 7.61 -5.25
C ASP A 5 -9.00 6.08 -5.17
N THR A 6 -8.94 5.57 -3.98
CA THR A 6 -8.83 4.13 -3.70
C THR A 6 -9.94 3.33 -4.35
N ASN A 7 -11.17 3.84 -4.38
CA ASN A 7 -12.30 3.10 -4.94
C ASN A 7 -12.16 2.82 -6.44
N ILE A 8 -11.47 3.68 -7.18
CA ILE A 8 -11.18 3.42 -8.61
C ILE A 8 -10.29 2.18 -8.73
N LEU A 9 -9.25 2.10 -7.91
CA LEU A 9 -8.32 0.96 -7.92
C LEU A 9 -9.04 -0.32 -7.50
N VAL A 10 -9.84 -0.26 -6.46
CA VAL A 10 -10.60 -1.42 -5.98
C VAL A 10 -11.54 -1.94 -7.08
N ARG A 11 -12.26 -1.05 -7.75
CA ARG A 11 -13.16 -1.44 -8.85
C ARG A 11 -12.41 -2.07 -10.03
N ALA A 12 -11.22 -1.57 -10.32
CA ALA A 12 -10.41 -2.12 -11.40
C ALA A 12 -9.84 -3.51 -11.08
N ILE A 13 -9.44 -3.72 -9.83
CA ILE A 13 -8.67 -4.89 -9.38
C ILE A 13 -9.59 -6.03 -8.92
N VAL A 14 -10.57 -5.73 -8.06
CA VAL A 14 -11.39 -6.76 -7.42
C VAL A 14 -12.56 -7.15 -8.31
N GLN A 15 -12.66 -8.45 -8.61
CA GLN A 15 -13.80 -9.00 -9.32
C GLN A 15 -14.75 -9.64 -8.31
N GLU A 16 -15.93 -9.07 -8.18
CA GLU A 16 -16.98 -9.64 -7.34
C GLU A 16 -17.68 -10.82 -8.05
N SER A 17 -18.16 -11.79 -7.27
CA SER A 17 -18.78 -13.00 -7.82
C SER A 17 -20.12 -12.72 -8.49
N GLU A 18 -20.89 -11.78 -7.95
CA GLU A 18 -22.23 -11.43 -8.45
C GLU A 18 -22.37 -9.89 -8.49
N PRO A 19 -21.62 -9.20 -9.36
CA PRO A 19 -21.68 -7.75 -9.40
C PRO A 19 -23.00 -7.27 -10.02
N ASP A 20 -23.59 -6.20 -9.43
CA ASP A 20 -24.71 -5.53 -10.04
C ASP A 20 -24.29 -4.70 -11.27
N ALA A 21 -25.26 -4.14 -11.99
CA ALA A 21 -24.98 -3.38 -13.20
C ALA A 21 -24.11 -2.15 -12.93
N ALA A 22 -24.33 -1.46 -11.82
CA ALA A 22 -23.55 -0.28 -11.45
C ALA A 22 -22.10 -0.65 -11.17
N THR A 23 -21.83 -1.74 -10.44
CA THR A 23 -20.51 -2.24 -10.16
C THR A 23 -19.78 -2.65 -11.42
N GLN A 24 -20.47 -3.33 -12.35
CA GLN A 24 -19.90 -3.73 -13.64
C GLN A 24 -19.49 -2.50 -14.48
N GLN A 25 -20.32 -1.47 -14.51
CA GLN A 25 -20.04 -0.22 -15.24
C GLN A 25 -18.85 0.51 -14.62
N GLN A 26 -18.78 0.59 -13.29
CA GLN A 26 -17.66 1.20 -12.58
C GLN A 26 -16.36 0.43 -12.84
N ARG A 27 -16.41 -0.88 -12.83
CA ARG A 27 -15.26 -1.72 -13.14
C ARG A 27 -14.74 -1.46 -14.56
N ALA A 28 -15.64 -1.45 -15.53
CA ALA A 28 -15.27 -1.18 -16.92
C ALA A 28 -14.66 0.21 -17.09
N ALA A 29 -15.23 1.22 -16.43
CA ALA A 29 -14.72 2.58 -16.47
C ALA A 29 -13.34 2.70 -15.82
N ALA A 30 -13.16 2.07 -14.66
CA ALA A 30 -11.88 2.07 -13.95
C ALA A 30 -10.77 1.36 -14.76
N GLN A 31 -11.10 0.21 -15.33
CA GLN A 31 -10.15 -0.53 -16.17
C GLN A 31 -9.76 0.24 -17.43
N ARG A 32 -10.74 0.91 -18.05
CA ARG A 32 -10.49 1.75 -19.22
C ARG A 32 -9.56 2.90 -18.88
N LEU A 33 -9.75 3.52 -17.72
CA LEU A 33 -8.89 4.61 -17.26
C LEU A 33 -7.45 4.14 -17.08
N LEU A 34 -7.26 2.99 -16.41
CA LEU A 34 -5.93 2.44 -16.17
C LEU A 34 -5.23 1.96 -17.45
N SER A 35 -5.99 1.58 -18.48
CA SER A 35 -5.44 1.13 -19.76
C SER A 35 -5.34 2.22 -20.81
N SER A 36 -5.75 3.46 -20.49
CA SER A 36 -5.77 4.57 -21.45
C SER A 36 -4.41 5.12 -21.84
N GLY A 37 -3.37 4.77 -21.09
CA GLY A 37 -2.03 5.36 -21.26
C GLY A 37 -1.86 6.73 -20.61
N GLN A 38 -2.92 7.28 -20.01
CA GLN A 38 -2.86 8.54 -19.28
C GLN A 38 -2.04 8.38 -18.00
N ALA A 39 -1.19 9.36 -17.69
CA ALA A 39 -0.43 9.36 -16.45
C ALA A 39 -1.36 9.43 -15.24
N VAL A 40 -1.14 8.54 -14.29
CA VAL A 40 -1.94 8.36 -13.09
C VAL A 40 -1.07 8.59 -11.87
N PHE A 41 -1.56 9.38 -10.92
CA PHE A 41 -0.84 9.66 -9.67
C PHE A 41 -1.52 8.95 -8.50
N LEU A 42 -0.73 8.23 -7.71
CA LEU A 42 -1.17 7.56 -6.49
C LEU A 42 -0.47 8.16 -5.29
N THR A 43 -1.25 8.66 -4.33
CA THR A 43 -0.72 9.15 -3.05
C THR A 43 -0.36 7.98 -2.13
N VAL A 44 0.51 8.24 -1.16
CA VAL A 44 0.85 7.26 -0.11
C VAL A 44 -0.39 6.77 0.61
N THR A 45 -1.31 7.67 0.93
CA THR A 45 -2.53 7.33 1.66
C THR A 45 -3.48 6.44 0.85
N VAL A 46 -3.53 6.63 -0.47
CA VAL A 46 -4.33 5.75 -1.35
C VAL A 46 -3.73 4.34 -1.39
N ILE A 47 -2.43 4.22 -1.47
CA ILE A 47 -1.77 2.90 -1.46
C ILE A 47 -1.97 2.20 -0.11
N GLN A 48 -1.85 2.95 0.98
CA GLN A 48 -2.10 2.43 2.33
C GLN A 48 -3.54 1.93 2.49
N GLU A 49 -4.50 2.73 2.04
CA GLU A 49 -5.92 2.37 2.10
C GLU A 49 -6.21 1.16 1.20
N LEU A 50 -5.61 1.09 0.02
CA LEU A 50 -5.79 -0.03 -0.89
C LEU A 50 -5.35 -1.35 -0.23
N GLU A 51 -4.19 -1.38 0.41
CA GLU A 51 -3.73 -2.56 1.15
C GLU A 51 -4.75 -2.96 2.21
N TRP A 52 -5.20 -1.99 2.99
CA TRP A 52 -6.16 -2.25 4.06
C TRP A 52 -7.49 -2.79 3.53
N VAL A 53 -8.01 -2.21 2.44
CA VAL A 53 -9.27 -2.66 1.83
C VAL A 53 -9.14 -4.08 1.27
N LEU A 54 -8.07 -4.35 0.53
CA LEU A 54 -7.85 -5.68 -0.06
C LEU A 54 -7.75 -6.77 1.02
N ARG A 55 -7.02 -6.50 2.09
CA ARG A 55 -6.82 -7.44 3.18
C ARG A 55 -8.00 -7.48 4.13
N GLY A 56 -8.51 -6.33 4.56
CA GLY A 56 -9.51 -6.21 5.63
C GLY A 56 -10.94 -6.38 5.15
N VAL A 57 -11.30 -5.86 3.98
CA VAL A 57 -12.66 -5.95 3.44
C VAL A 57 -12.83 -7.20 2.57
N TYR A 58 -11.92 -7.40 1.61
CA TYR A 58 -11.98 -8.54 0.68
C TYR A 58 -11.26 -9.78 1.19
N ARG A 59 -10.58 -9.69 2.33
CA ARG A 59 -9.91 -10.79 3.03
C ARG A 59 -8.90 -11.55 2.17
N LEU A 60 -8.21 -10.83 1.30
CA LEU A 60 -7.13 -11.41 0.53
C LEU A 60 -5.94 -11.70 1.46
N HIS A 61 -5.19 -12.73 1.12
CA HIS A 61 -3.95 -13.06 1.80
C HIS A 61 -2.89 -11.98 1.55
N ARG A 62 -2.00 -11.78 2.52
CA ARG A 62 -0.89 -10.82 2.41
C ARG A 62 -0.08 -11.01 1.13
N ASP A 63 0.20 -12.24 0.76
CA ASP A 63 0.98 -12.56 -0.45
C ASP A 63 0.24 -12.13 -1.72
N GLN A 64 -1.08 -12.29 -1.75
CA GLN A 64 -1.91 -11.83 -2.86
C GLN A 64 -1.95 -10.30 -2.93
N VAL A 65 -2.07 -9.64 -1.77
CA VAL A 65 -2.06 -8.18 -1.68
C VAL A 65 -0.73 -7.62 -2.16
N LEU A 66 0.37 -8.21 -1.72
CA LEU A 66 1.72 -7.82 -2.14
C LEU A 66 1.87 -7.91 -3.66
N GLU A 67 1.45 -9.03 -4.25
CA GLU A 67 1.51 -9.24 -5.70
C GLU A 67 0.68 -8.20 -6.45
N ILE A 68 -0.53 -7.91 -5.97
CA ILE A 68 -1.40 -6.89 -6.56
C ILE A 68 -0.73 -5.51 -6.51
N LEU A 69 -0.17 -5.13 -5.37
CA LEU A 69 0.51 -3.85 -5.21
C LEU A 69 1.74 -3.76 -6.11
N GLU A 70 2.53 -4.81 -6.19
CA GLU A 70 3.71 -4.84 -7.05
C GLU A 70 3.33 -4.72 -8.53
N ASP A 71 2.32 -5.45 -8.96
CA ASP A 71 1.84 -5.40 -10.34
C ASP A 71 1.29 -4.01 -10.68
N LEU A 72 0.52 -3.42 -9.77
CA LEU A 72 0.00 -2.07 -9.94
C LEU A 72 1.11 -1.04 -10.10
N LEU A 73 2.12 -1.11 -9.23
CA LEU A 73 3.23 -0.16 -9.24
C LEU A 73 4.22 -0.39 -10.39
N ALA A 74 4.13 -1.52 -11.07
CA ALA A 74 4.93 -1.81 -12.27
C ALA A 74 4.31 -1.22 -13.54
N ILE A 75 3.08 -0.72 -13.50
CA ILE A 75 2.43 -0.10 -14.65
C ILE A 75 3.14 1.24 -14.97
N GLU A 76 3.63 1.38 -16.20
CA GLU A 76 4.51 2.47 -16.59
C GLU A 76 3.92 3.87 -16.36
N GLN A 77 2.63 4.06 -16.65
CA GLN A 77 1.99 5.36 -16.48
C GLN A 77 1.64 5.72 -15.04
N ILE A 78 1.87 4.82 -14.09
CA ILE A 78 1.58 5.11 -12.68
C ILE A 78 2.77 5.82 -12.04
N VAL A 79 2.50 7.01 -11.52
CA VAL A 79 3.43 7.82 -10.76
C VAL A 79 3.05 7.72 -9.30
N VAL A 80 3.97 7.26 -8.48
CA VAL A 80 3.74 7.02 -7.06
C VAL A 80 4.40 8.12 -6.23
N ASP A 81 3.63 8.74 -5.35
CA ASP A 81 4.16 9.68 -4.39
C ASP A 81 5.11 8.94 -3.43
N ARG A 82 6.28 9.54 -3.17
CA ARG A 82 7.30 8.94 -2.31
C ARG A 82 7.64 7.50 -2.70
N ALA A 83 7.89 7.29 -3.97
CA ALA A 83 8.10 5.95 -4.53
C ALA A 83 9.14 5.13 -3.76
N ALA A 84 10.26 5.75 -3.36
CA ALA A 84 11.31 5.05 -2.60
C ALA A 84 10.79 4.54 -1.25
N ALA A 85 10.00 5.34 -0.53
CA ALA A 85 9.42 4.93 0.75
C ALA A 85 8.39 3.81 0.56
N ILE A 86 7.59 3.87 -0.49
CA ILE A 86 6.64 2.80 -0.81
C ILE A 86 7.38 1.49 -1.12
N MET A 87 8.44 1.53 -1.89
CA MET A 87 9.22 0.33 -2.20
C MET A 87 9.88 -0.28 -0.96
N ASP A 88 10.42 0.57 -0.07
CA ASP A 88 10.96 0.12 1.22
C ASP A 88 9.88 -0.52 2.10
N ALA A 89 8.68 0.09 2.13
CA ALA A 89 7.56 -0.43 2.90
C ALA A 89 7.07 -1.78 2.35
N LEU A 90 7.03 -1.94 1.03
CA LEU A 90 6.68 -3.22 0.42
C LEU A 90 7.68 -4.32 0.76
N GLU A 91 8.97 -3.99 0.83
CA GLU A 91 9.98 -4.96 1.27
C GLU A 91 9.77 -5.35 2.73
N GLY A 92 9.50 -4.40 3.62
CA GLY A 92 9.14 -4.69 5.02
C GLY A 92 7.88 -5.56 5.11
N TYR A 93 6.89 -5.27 4.29
CA TYR A 93 5.66 -6.05 4.19
C TYR A 93 5.94 -7.48 3.73
N ARG A 94 6.79 -7.65 2.73
CA ARG A 94 7.26 -8.97 2.25
C ARG A 94 7.87 -9.78 3.38
N GLN A 95 8.64 -9.13 4.25
CA GLN A 95 9.32 -9.75 5.38
C GLN A 95 8.38 -10.02 6.57
N GLY A 96 7.13 -9.58 6.50
CA GLY A 96 6.11 -9.87 7.52
C GLY A 96 5.66 -8.69 8.37
N LEU A 97 6.16 -7.47 8.14
CA LEU A 97 5.69 -6.29 8.86
C LEU A 97 4.27 -5.92 8.43
N ASP A 98 3.50 -5.36 9.37
CA ASP A 98 2.29 -4.64 9.03
C ASP A 98 2.62 -3.51 8.06
N PHE A 99 1.77 -3.31 7.04
CA PHE A 99 2.08 -2.33 5.99
C PHE A 99 2.15 -0.90 6.51
N SER A 100 1.22 -0.53 7.40
CA SER A 100 1.23 0.81 7.99
C SER A 100 2.49 1.05 8.82
N ASP A 101 2.93 0.06 9.60
CA ASP A 101 4.16 0.16 10.39
C ASP A 101 5.39 0.25 9.48
N ALA A 102 5.42 -0.53 8.42
CA ALA A 102 6.48 -0.46 7.43
C ALA A 102 6.55 0.92 6.76
N LEU A 103 5.39 1.51 6.45
CA LEU A 103 5.30 2.88 5.91
C LEU A 103 5.78 3.93 6.91
N HIS A 104 5.40 3.81 8.18
CA HIS A 104 5.87 4.73 9.22
C HIS A 104 7.40 4.77 9.27
N LEU A 105 8.03 3.60 9.29
CA LEU A 105 9.50 3.50 9.29
C LEU A 105 10.11 4.07 8.00
N ALA A 106 9.57 3.69 6.86
CA ALA A 106 10.11 4.12 5.57
C ALA A 106 10.05 5.64 5.39
N GLN A 107 8.96 6.26 5.85
CA GLN A 107 8.79 7.72 5.75
C GLN A 107 9.60 8.48 6.81
N ALA A 108 10.00 7.82 7.89
CA ALA A 108 10.77 8.42 8.98
C ALA A 108 12.28 8.11 8.88
N ARG A 109 12.74 7.60 7.76
CA ARG A 109 14.12 7.12 7.58
C ARG A 109 15.19 8.18 7.84
N HIS A 110 14.85 9.45 7.67
CA HIS A 110 15.72 10.60 7.91
C HIS A 110 15.81 10.99 9.39
N CYS A 111 15.02 10.34 10.25
CA CYS A 111 15.00 10.62 11.69
C CYS A 111 16.01 9.74 12.42
N ASP A 112 16.50 10.22 13.55
CA ASP A 112 17.45 9.45 14.36
C ASP A 112 16.82 8.20 14.96
N ARG A 113 15.54 8.30 15.31
CA ARG A 113 14.79 7.18 15.88
C ARG A 113 13.29 7.45 15.78
N MET A 114 12.50 6.39 15.93
CA MET A 114 11.06 6.45 16.08
C MET A 114 10.70 6.09 17.53
N ALA A 115 9.81 6.84 18.13
CA ALA A 115 9.28 6.51 19.45
C ALA A 115 7.94 5.79 19.31
N SER A 116 7.75 4.69 20.02
CA SER A 116 6.49 3.96 20.04
C SER A 116 6.34 3.21 21.36
N PHE A 117 5.12 3.13 21.86
CA PHE A 117 4.80 2.23 22.99
C PHE A 117 4.50 0.82 22.52
N ASP A 118 4.29 0.61 21.23
CA ASP A 118 4.02 -0.71 20.66
C ASP A 118 5.34 -1.41 20.25
N SER A 119 6.10 -1.80 21.27
CA SER A 119 7.38 -2.49 21.06
C SER A 119 7.19 -3.83 20.34
N LYS A 120 6.04 -4.49 20.56
CA LYS A 120 5.76 -5.80 19.96
C LYS A 120 5.58 -5.69 18.43
N ALA A 121 4.88 -4.65 17.96
CA ALA A 121 4.69 -4.42 16.53
C ALA A 121 6.02 -4.22 15.79
N TYR A 122 7.03 -3.67 16.47
CA TYR A 122 8.33 -3.36 15.86
C TYR A 122 9.44 -4.36 16.17
N GLN A 123 9.13 -5.48 16.83
CA GLN A 123 10.13 -6.52 17.10
C GLN A 123 10.76 -7.07 15.81
N LEU A 124 9.96 -7.31 14.80
CA LEU A 124 10.43 -7.79 13.50
C LEU A 124 11.31 -6.73 12.81
N ALA A 125 10.92 -5.46 12.89
CA ALA A 125 11.73 -4.38 12.34
C ALA A 125 13.11 -4.34 12.96
N LYS A 126 13.21 -4.55 14.27
CA LYS A 126 14.47 -4.64 14.99
C LYS A 126 15.29 -5.86 14.53
N ALA A 127 14.65 -7.02 14.40
CA ALA A 127 15.31 -8.24 13.94
C ALA A 127 15.86 -8.10 12.51
N LEU A 128 15.19 -7.32 11.68
CA LEU A 128 15.60 -7.04 10.30
C LEU A 128 16.57 -5.84 10.19
N SER A 129 16.93 -5.23 11.32
CA SER A 129 17.81 -4.04 11.38
C SER A 129 17.28 -2.87 10.52
N LEU A 130 15.97 -2.68 10.49
CA LEU A 130 15.38 -1.57 9.77
C LEU A 130 15.60 -0.24 10.50
N GLU A 131 15.73 0.82 9.74
CA GLU A 131 15.90 2.17 10.24
C GLU A 131 14.69 3.04 9.97
N PRO A 132 14.41 4.02 10.87
CA PRO A 132 15.14 4.29 12.10
C PRO A 132 14.86 3.25 13.18
N THR A 133 15.74 3.15 14.17
CA THR A 133 15.48 2.27 15.32
C THR A 133 14.25 2.74 16.08
N VAL A 134 13.48 1.79 16.59
CA VAL A 134 12.28 2.09 17.37
C VAL A 134 12.59 1.93 18.86
N ALA A 135 12.24 2.95 19.64
CA ALA A 135 12.48 2.98 21.08
C ALA A 135 11.20 3.29 21.85
N VAL A 136 11.05 2.65 23.00
CA VAL A 136 9.95 2.97 23.94
C VAL A 136 10.37 4.15 24.79
N PRO A 137 9.58 5.25 24.81
CA PRO A 137 9.89 6.38 25.67
C PRO A 137 9.83 5.98 27.14
N ARG A 138 10.72 6.52 27.93
CA ARG A 138 10.74 6.32 29.39
C ARG A 138 10.28 7.61 30.09
N ALA A 139 9.68 7.42 31.27
CA ALA A 139 9.30 8.54 32.13
C ALA A 139 10.54 9.28 32.68
#